data_0c6e1db8db1d5f792555894f1d6c3b49
#
_entry.id   0c6e1db8db1d5f792555894f1d6c3b49
#
_cell.length_a   1.000
_cell.length_b   1.000
_cell.length_c   1.000
_cell.angle_alpha   90.00
_cell.angle_beta   90.00
_cell.angle_gamma   90.00
#
_symmetry.space_group_name_H-M   'P 1'
#
loop_
_entity.id
_entity.type
_entity.pdbx_description
1 polymer ?
#
loop_
_entity_poly.entity_id
_entity_poly.type
_entity_poly.pdbx_seq_one_letter_code
_entity_poly.pdbx_strand_id
1 'polypeptide(L)'
;MDTVKNLAEKRAALLTDASSIVAEHAAKGEALTAEAQARFDALTSEASVVASAITSEKIAAEARAAADAARSEKAVAFAPAAESKRDLSAELRRIAREGGEVELRDITKATFTQQVEQGDRFWITAGQVNPFVDPAVVTVLQVAKGNVIALPRTTALGTAAAVSEGSSIGESDGTNSSLSLTPVKYASLLQVGVETVQDQMFDVASWATEKLAAELAVAHGAVAAPAVAAAATVGKQGAAVAPTYANLLELIYSVKQQYRRAAKRGFLMNDTTLGAIMGLVDGASRPIFVPGDQNRPDTILGFPVYSAALVDNGDEALSIAFGDLGSIYTVIAGAPAIEADRSFAFGTGLISYRGILRGVTGLIDPNAVKTFKGANV
;
A
#
# COMPACT_ATOMS: atom_id res chain seq x y z
N MET A 1 22.81 33.12 -3.98
CA MET A 1 22.20 34.40 -3.52
C MET A 1 22.69 35.58 -4.36
N ASP A 2 23.90 35.55 -4.87
CA ASP A 2 24.45 36.67 -5.66
C ASP A 2 23.76 36.87 -7.00
N THR A 3 23.32 35.83 -7.69
CA THR A 3 22.58 35.93 -8.97
C THR A 3 21.23 36.64 -8.83
N VAL A 4 20.48 36.37 -7.77
CA VAL A 4 19.17 37.03 -7.53
C VAL A 4 19.36 38.51 -7.18
N LYS A 5 20.43 38.87 -6.43
CA LYS A 5 20.77 40.26 -6.12
C LYS A 5 21.14 41.04 -7.39
N ASN A 6 22.02 40.47 -8.22
CA ASN A 6 22.43 41.11 -9.49
C ASN A 6 21.24 41.30 -10.44
N LEU A 7 20.31 40.36 -10.53
CA LEU A 7 19.08 40.48 -11.31
C LEU A 7 18.13 41.54 -10.74
N ALA A 8 18.02 41.63 -9.40
CA ALA A 8 17.21 42.67 -8.76
C ALA A 8 17.77 44.07 -8.96
N GLU A 9 19.09 44.26 -8.92
CA GLU A 9 19.78 45.52 -9.24
C GLU A 9 19.57 45.89 -10.69
N LYS A 10 19.72 44.96 -11.62
CA LYS A 10 19.45 45.21 -13.07
C LYS A 10 18.00 45.63 -13.32
N ARG A 11 17.03 44.98 -12.63
CA ARG A 11 15.62 45.40 -12.73
C ARG A 11 15.39 46.82 -12.20
N ALA A 12 16.02 47.16 -11.08
CA ALA A 12 15.90 48.48 -10.48
C ALA A 12 16.47 49.54 -11.41
N ALA A 13 17.61 49.30 -12.05
CA ALA A 13 18.20 50.21 -13.05
C ALA A 13 17.27 50.41 -14.23
N LEU A 14 16.72 49.37 -14.84
CA LEU A 14 15.78 49.45 -15.96
C LEU A 14 14.50 50.25 -15.60
N LEU A 15 13.98 50.09 -14.39
CA LEU A 15 12.81 50.86 -13.92
C LEU A 15 13.17 52.34 -13.65
N THR A 16 14.39 52.62 -13.18
CA THR A 16 14.88 54.00 -13.00
C THR A 16 15.04 54.71 -14.33
N ASP A 17 15.60 54.03 -15.34
CA ASP A 17 15.74 54.55 -16.68
C ASP A 17 14.37 54.82 -17.35
N ALA A 18 13.41 53.88 -17.16
CA ALA A 18 12.05 54.07 -17.65
C ALA A 18 11.35 55.26 -16.95
N SER A 19 11.55 55.44 -15.64
CA SER A 19 10.97 56.56 -14.90
C SER A 19 11.61 57.92 -15.28
N SER A 20 12.90 57.96 -15.66
CA SER A 20 13.57 59.16 -16.09
C SER A 20 13.00 59.69 -17.40
N ILE A 21 12.63 58.81 -18.34
CA ILE A 21 11.98 59.19 -19.62
C ILE A 21 10.64 59.92 -19.36
N VAL A 22 9.86 59.37 -18.43
CA VAL A 22 8.58 59.97 -18.05
C VAL A 22 8.78 61.32 -17.35
N ALA A 23 9.76 61.40 -16.43
CA ALA A 23 10.08 62.64 -15.70
C ALA A 23 10.58 63.77 -16.61
N GLU A 24 11.41 63.45 -17.59
CA GLU A 24 11.89 64.46 -18.58
C GLU A 24 10.75 65.07 -19.40
N HIS A 25 9.79 64.29 -19.87
CA HIS A 25 8.64 64.74 -20.60
C HIS A 25 7.64 65.53 -19.75
N ALA A 26 7.43 65.06 -18.52
CA ALA A 26 6.57 65.69 -17.50
C ALA A 26 7.14 67.14 -17.16
N ALA A 27 8.47 67.21 -16.99
CA ALA A 27 9.11 68.52 -16.71
C ALA A 27 8.98 69.56 -17.85
N LYS A 28 8.81 69.06 -19.06
CA LYS A 28 8.61 69.93 -20.27
C LYS A 28 7.15 70.25 -20.56
N GLY A 29 6.22 69.62 -19.82
CA GLY A 29 4.77 69.78 -20.01
C GLY A 29 4.25 69.21 -21.35
N GLU A 30 5.02 68.36 -22.01
CA GLU A 30 4.72 67.76 -23.32
C GLU A 30 4.29 66.31 -23.16
N ALA A 31 3.35 65.83 -23.99
CA ALA A 31 3.00 64.39 -24.03
C ALA A 31 4.20 63.59 -24.58
N LEU A 32 4.33 62.36 -24.14
CA LEU A 32 5.38 61.42 -24.61
C LEU A 32 5.35 61.36 -26.17
N THR A 33 6.51 61.52 -26.77
CA THR A 33 6.66 61.27 -28.20
C THR A 33 6.61 59.82 -28.54
N ALA A 34 6.22 59.42 -29.76
CA ALA A 34 6.11 58.01 -30.16
C ALA A 34 7.42 57.23 -29.94
N GLU A 35 8.58 57.88 -30.11
CA GLU A 35 9.90 57.26 -29.84
C GLU A 35 10.17 57.08 -28.35
N ALA A 36 9.79 58.05 -27.51
CA ALA A 36 9.93 57.94 -26.05
C ALA A 36 9.02 56.89 -25.51
N GLN A 37 7.80 56.75 -26.01
CA GLN A 37 6.86 55.68 -25.68
C GLN A 37 7.43 54.31 -26.03
N ALA A 38 7.97 54.14 -27.24
CA ALA A 38 8.58 52.87 -27.66
C ALA A 38 9.78 52.47 -26.78
N ARG A 39 10.61 53.43 -26.35
CA ARG A 39 11.72 53.20 -25.41
C ARG A 39 11.23 52.82 -24.01
N PHE A 40 10.19 53.47 -23.51
CA PHE A 40 9.57 53.15 -22.22
C PHE A 40 8.98 51.74 -22.24
N ASP A 41 8.25 51.37 -23.29
CA ASP A 41 7.67 50.05 -23.46
C ASP A 41 8.74 48.96 -23.57
N ALA A 42 9.86 49.21 -24.26
CA ALA A 42 10.99 48.31 -24.34
C ALA A 42 11.62 48.08 -22.96
N LEU A 43 11.91 49.13 -22.18
CA LEU A 43 12.51 49.04 -20.85
C LEU A 43 11.57 48.32 -19.84
N THR A 44 10.28 48.57 -19.90
CA THR A 44 9.30 47.91 -19.06
C THR A 44 9.13 46.44 -19.42
N SER A 45 9.20 46.09 -20.71
CA SER A 45 9.17 44.71 -21.16
C SER A 45 10.42 43.93 -20.69
N GLU A 46 11.62 44.56 -20.82
CA GLU A 46 12.86 43.94 -20.28
C GLU A 46 12.82 43.80 -18.77
N ALA A 47 12.30 44.77 -18.01
CA ALA A 47 12.14 44.71 -16.59
C ALA A 47 11.17 43.56 -16.16
N SER A 48 10.15 43.26 -16.96
CA SER A 48 9.22 42.14 -16.73
C SER A 48 9.88 40.79 -16.97
N VAL A 49 10.73 40.66 -18.00
CA VAL A 49 11.51 39.43 -18.25
C VAL A 49 12.49 39.16 -17.11
N VAL A 50 13.19 40.21 -16.62
CA VAL A 50 14.07 40.08 -15.47
C VAL A 50 13.29 39.74 -14.22
N ALA A 51 12.07 40.21 -14.01
CA ALA A 51 11.21 39.84 -12.89
C ALA A 51 10.82 38.35 -12.90
N SER A 52 10.48 37.83 -14.08
CA SER A 52 10.19 36.43 -14.24
C SER A 52 11.42 35.54 -13.96
N ALA A 53 12.62 35.97 -14.38
CA ALA A 53 13.87 35.29 -14.08
C ALA A 53 14.20 35.29 -12.57
N ILE A 54 13.93 36.35 -11.84
CA ILE A 54 14.08 36.43 -10.39
C ILE A 54 13.14 35.44 -9.71
N THR A 55 11.90 35.32 -10.18
CA THR A 55 10.91 34.41 -9.60
C THR A 55 11.31 32.96 -9.85
N SER A 56 11.76 32.61 -11.05
CA SER A 56 12.21 31.25 -11.38
C SER A 56 13.45 30.83 -10.57
N GLU A 57 14.43 31.74 -10.37
CA GLU A 57 15.61 31.49 -9.56
C GLU A 57 15.27 31.32 -8.07
N LYS A 58 14.31 32.08 -7.54
CA LYS A 58 13.83 31.91 -6.16
C LYS A 58 13.18 30.55 -5.98
N ILE A 59 12.28 30.14 -6.87
CA ILE A 59 11.63 28.81 -6.83
C ILE A 59 12.68 27.70 -6.93
N ALA A 60 13.68 27.85 -7.81
CA ALA A 60 14.77 26.89 -7.93
C ALA A 60 15.64 26.82 -6.68
N ALA A 61 15.90 27.93 -6.02
CA ALA A 61 16.65 27.99 -4.75
C ALA A 61 15.88 27.34 -3.60
N GLU A 62 14.56 27.59 -3.50
CA GLU A 62 13.70 26.96 -2.52
C GLU A 62 13.60 25.43 -2.73
N ALA A 63 13.47 25.00 -4.01
CA ALA A 63 13.46 23.58 -4.33
C ALA A 63 14.80 22.88 -3.98
N ARG A 64 15.94 23.55 -4.22
CA ARG A 64 17.26 23.04 -3.80
C ARG A 64 17.37 22.96 -2.28
N ALA A 65 16.94 24.01 -1.57
CA ALA A 65 16.96 24.02 -0.11
C ALA A 65 16.05 22.93 0.48
N ALA A 66 14.87 22.70 -0.10
CA ALA A 66 13.98 21.62 0.31
C ALA A 66 14.59 20.23 0.02
N ALA A 67 15.27 20.06 -1.12
CA ALA A 67 15.97 18.82 -1.47
C ALA A 67 17.17 18.56 -0.55
N ASP A 68 17.92 19.58 -0.16
CA ASP A 68 19.04 19.49 0.77
C ASP A 68 18.55 19.22 2.20
N ALA A 69 17.41 19.81 2.61
CA ALA A 69 16.78 19.52 3.88
C ALA A 69 16.31 18.04 3.93
N ALA A 70 15.65 17.56 2.88
CA ALA A 70 15.24 16.16 2.77
C ALA A 70 16.44 15.17 2.71
N ARG A 71 17.56 15.61 2.12
CA ARG A 71 18.81 14.85 2.16
C ARG A 71 19.43 14.82 3.54
N SER A 72 19.44 15.95 4.25
CA SER A 72 19.98 16.02 5.62
C SER A 72 19.11 15.23 6.61
N GLU A 73 17.79 15.25 6.45
CA GLU A 73 16.87 14.40 7.23
C GLU A 73 17.12 12.90 6.96
N LYS A 74 17.27 12.51 5.68
CA LYS A 74 17.67 11.14 5.33
C LYS A 74 19.09 10.80 5.82
N ALA A 75 20.02 11.74 5.78
CA ALA A 75 21.38 11.51 6.29
C ALA A 75 21.43 11.40 7.82
N VAL A 76 20.58 12.14 8.54
CA VAL A 76 20.42 11.98 10.00
C VAL A 76 19.70 10.67 10.34
N ALA A 77 18.77 10.22 9.50
CA ALA A 77 18.12 8.91 9.64
C ALA A 77 19.04 7.74 9.24
N PHE A 78 20.09 7.99 8.43
CA PHE A 78 21.06 6.99 7.96
C PHE A 78 22.47 7.17 8.53
N ALA A 79 22.72 8.16 9.38
CA ALA A 79 23.95 8.17 10.15
C ALA A 79 23.86 6.97 11.10
N PRO A 80 24.65 5.88 10.89
CA PRO A 80 24.82 4.92 11.96
C PRO A 80 25.32 5.75 13.13
N ALA A 81 24.59 5.70 14.25
CA ALA A 81 25.13 6.20 15.48
C ALA A 81 26.55 5.63 15.54
N ALA A 82 27.55 6.51 15.60
CA ALA A 82 28.92 6.11 15.81
C ALA A 82 29.00 5.58 17.24
N GLU A 83 28.38 4.42 17.46
CA GLU A 83 28.70 3.56 18.56
C GLU A 83 30.14 3.13 18.29
N SER A 84 31.05 3.70 19.06
CA SER A 84 32.39 3.14 19.19
C SER A 84 32.14 1.64 19.36
N LYS A 85 32.64 0.82 18.42
CA LYS A 85 32.77 -0.61 18.62
C LYS A 85 33.57 -0.76 19.92
N ARG A 86 32.87 -0.82 21.04
CA ARG A 86 33.47 -1.22 22.29
C ARG A 86 34.06 -2.57 21.99
N ASP A 87 35.37 -2.66 22.06
CA ASP A 87 36.09 -3.89 21.80
C ASP A 87 35.68 -4.86 22.92
N LEU A 88 34.58 -5.62 22.68
CA LEU A 88 34.07 -6.60 23.63
C LEU A 88 35.19 -7.54 24.09
N SER A 89 36.17 -7.77 23.23
CA SER A 89 37.33 -8.60 23.54
C SER A 89 38.28 -7.93 24.57
N ALA A 90 38.37 -6.60 24.51
CA ALA A 90 39.17 -5.83 25.50
C ALA A 90 38.42 -5.72 26.83
N GLU A 91 37.09 -5.57 26.79
CA GLU A 91 36.25 -5.48 27.99
C GLU A 91 36.12 -6.83 28.70
N LEU A 92 35.99 -7.92 27.98
CA LEU A 92 36.05 -9.28 28.52
C LEU A 92 37.41 -9.60 29.15
N ARG A 93 38.54 -9.13 28.56
CA ARG A 93 39.88 -9.29 29.15
C ARG A 93 40.06 -8.45 30.42
N ARG A 94 39.42 -7.29 30.52
CA ARG A 94 39.43 -6.45 31.72
C ARG A 94 38.66 -7.10 32.85
N ILE A 95 37.43 -7.63 32.55
CA ILE A 95 36.59 -8.30 33.53
C ILE A 95 37.22 -9.61 34.03
N ALA A 96 37.88 -10.37 33.15
CA ALA A 96 38.63 -11.56 33.54
C ALA A 96 39.80 -11.24 34.48
N ARG A 97 40.34 -10.00 34.51
CA ARG A 97 41.40 -9.54 35.39
C ARG A 97 40.91 -8.93 36.70
N GLU A 98 39.77 -8.23 36.69
CA GLU A 98 39.32 -7.37 37.79
C GLU A 98 38.08 -7.91 38.51
N GLY A 99 37.47 -9.01 38.03
CA GLY A 99 36.32 -9.65 38.66
C GLY A 99 35.11 -8.70 38.76
N GLY A 100 34.39 -8.50 37.68
CA GLY A 100 33.16 -7.71 37.65
C GLY A 100 32.05 -8.46 36.95
N GLU A 101 30.80 -8.26 37.37
CA GLU A 101 29.63 -8.77 36.67
C GLU A 101 29.36 -7.97 35.39
N VAL A 102 29.26 -8.65 34.27
CA VAL A 102 28.77 -8.07 33.01
C VAL A 102 27.25 -7.98 33.10
N GLU A 103 26.70 -6.78 33.22
CA GLU A 103 25.26 -6.61 32.99
C GLU A 103 24.93 -6.91 31.53
N LEU A 104 24.38 -8.09 31.26
CA LEU A 104 23.91 -8.57 29.96
C LEU A 104 22.70 -7.78 29.41
N ARG A 105 22.38 -6.61 30.00
CA ARG A 105 21.29 -5.75 29.58
C ARG A 105 21.54 -5.04 28.23
N ASP A 106 22.76 -4.89 27.78
CA ASP A 106 23.07 -4.21 26.50
C ASP A 106 22.95 -5.10 25.27
N ILE A 107 22.83 -6.42 25.43
CA ILE A 107 22.63 -7.35 24.31
C ILE A 107 21.19 -7.29 23.79
N THR A 108 20.23 -6.85 24.61
CA THR A 108 18.82 -6.70 24.21
C THR A 108 18.54 -5.46 23.37
N LYS A 109 19.39 -4.42 23.40
CA LYS A 109 19.21 -3.21 22.58
C LYS A 109 19.67 -3.37 21.13
N ALA A 110 20.68 -4.21 20.86
CA ALA A 110 21.11 -4.51 19.49
C ALA A 110 20.06 -5.32 18.70
N THR A 111 19.14 -6.02 19.40
CA THR A 111 18.07 -6.79 18.79
C THR A 111 16.92 -5.90 18.28
N PHE A 112 16.78 -4.66 18.79
CA PHE A 112 15.73 -3.74 18.37
C PHE A 112 15.96 -3.10 16.99
N THR A 113 17.21 -3.00 16.53
CA THR A 113 17.54 -2.47 15.20
C THR A 113 17.25 -3.47 14.09
N GLN A 114 17.18 -4.76 14.40
CA GLN A 114 16.79 -5.81 13.44
C GLN A 114 15.27 -5.91 13.22
N GLN A 115 14.47 -5.33 14.10
CA GLN A 115 12.99 -5.40 13.96
C GLN A 115 12.46 -4.63 12.74
N VAL A 116 13.11 -3.56 12.29
CA VAL A 116 12.65 -2.77 11.14
C VAL A 116 12.90 -3.51 9.82
N GLU A 117 14.06 -4.13 9.66
CA GLU A 117 14.36 -4.97 8.48
C GLU A 117 13.54 -6.26 8.46
N GLN A 118 13.26 -6.85 9.63
CA GLN A 118 12.38 -8.01 9.76
C GLN A 118 10.92 -7.67 9.47
N GLY A 119 10.48 -6.45 9.80
CA GLY A 119 9.14 -5.98 9.49
C GLY A 119 8.85 -5.92 7.99
N ASP A 120 9.78 -5.37 7.21
CA ASP A 120 9.63 -5.26 5.76
C ASP A 120 9.60 -6.65 5.09
N ARG A 121 10.47 -7.57 5.50
CA ARG A 121 10.47 -8.96 5.03
C ARG A 121 9.18 -9.68 5.39
N PHE A 122 8.63 -9.46 6.58
CA PHE A 122 7.35 -10.01 6.99
C PHE A 122 6.25 -9.65 5.99
N TRP A 123 6.11 -8.37 5.65
CA TRP A 123 5.07 -7.90 4.75
C TRP A 123 5.25 -8.41 3.31
N ILE A 124 6.48 -8.45 2.81
CA ILE A 124 6.78 -8.98 1.48
C ILE A 124 6.37 -10.46 1.39
N THR A 125 6.79 -11.27 2.34
CA THR A 125 6.46 -12.71 2.36
C THR A 125 4.97 -12.92 2.59
N ALA A 126 4.34 -12.18 3.49
CA ALA A 126 2.91 -12.29 3.76
C ALA A 126 2.06 -11.91 2.53
N GLY A 127 2.44 -10.85 1.82
CA GLY A 127 1.75 -10.41 0.60
C GLY A 127 1.87 -11.40 -0.56
N GLN A 128 3.01 -12.08 -0.70
CA GLN A 128 3.20 -13.11 -1.72
C GLN A 128 2.32 -14.35 -1.52
N VAL A 129 2.05 -14.70 -0.26
CA VAL A 129 1.28 -15.90 0.10
C VAL A 129 -0.22 -15.61 0.22
N ASN A 130 -0.58 -14.40 0.62
CA ASN A 130 -1.97 -14.03 0.91
C ASN A 130 -2.34 -12.68 0.28
N PRO A 131 -3.18 -12.65 -0.76
CA PRO A 131 -3.57 -11.41 -1.43
C PRO A 131 -4.38 -10.46 -0.54
N PHE A 132 -4.97 -10.94 0.57
CA PHE A 132 -5.72 -10.09 1.50
C PHE A 132 -4.83 -9.23 2.42
N VAL A 133 -3.52 -9.42 2.39
CA VAL A 133 -2.55 -8.61 3.15
C VAL A 133 -1.82 -7.63 2.22
N ASP A 134 -1.89 -7.84 0.90
CA ASP A 134 -1.22 -7.01 -0.09
C ASP A 134 -2.01 -5.71 -0.37
N PRO A 135 -1.43 -4.53 -0.08
CA PRO A 135 -2.07 -3.25 -0.38
C PRO A 135 -2.30 -3.00 -1.88
N ALA A 136 -1.59 -3.71 -2.77
CA ALA A 136 -1.81 -3.60 -4.21
C ALA A 136 -3.14 -4.25 -4.64
N VAL A 137 -3.59 -5.28 -3.92
CA VAL A 137 -4.80 -6.06 -4.24
C VAL A 137 -6.00 -5.53 -3.46
N VAL A 138 -5.89 -5.41 -2.15
CA VAL A 138 -7.00 -5.01 -1.26
C VAL A 138 -6.72 -3.67 -0.57
N THR A 139 -7.67 -3.16 0.20
CA THR A 139 -7.48 -1.98 1.03
C THR A 139 -7.06 -2.41 2.44
N VAL A 140 -5.81 -2.15 2.80
CA VAL A 140 -5.26 -2.49 4.12
C VAL A 140 -5.30 -1.29 5.04
N LEU A 141 -5.94 -1.44 6.20
CA LEU A 141 -6.01 -0.44 7.26
C LEU A 141 -5.16 -0.90 8.45
N GLN A 142 -4.12 -0.15 8.74
CA GLN A 142 -3.30 -0.38 9.93
C GLN A 142 -3.80 0.48 11.09
N VAL A 143 -4.11 -0.14 12.22
CA VAL A 143 -4.62 0.52 13.43
C VAL A 143 -3.76 0.19 14.64
N ALA A 144 -3.52 1.18 15.48
CA ALA A 144 -2.66 1.00 16.65
C ALA A 144 -3.24 0.06 17.72
N LYS A 145 -4.56 -0.03 17.82
CA LYS A 145 -5.27 -0.82 18.85
C LYS A 145 -6.23 -1.81 18.21
N GLY A 146 -6.45 -2.95 18.85
CA GLY A 146 -7.34 -4.01 18.37
C GLY A 146 -8.81 -3.82 18.74
N ASN A 147 -9.31 -2.59 18.77
CA ASN A 147 -10.71 -2.32 18.99
C ASN A 147 -11.54 -2.69 17.75
N VAL A 148 -12.83 -2.91 17.95
CA VAL A 148 -13.78 -3.09 16.84
C VAL A 148 -13.81 -1.83 15.99
N ILE A 149 -13.68 -1.99 14.69
CA ILE A 149 -13.77 -0.89 13.73
C ILE A 149 -15.08 -1.02 12.98
N ALA A 150 -15.91 0.02 13.09
CA ALA A 150 -17.16 0.11 12.35
C ALA A 150 -16.95 0.99 11.11
N LEU A 151 -17.03 0.39 9.92
CA LEU A 151 -16.96 1.09 8.64
C LEU A 151 -18.36 1.40 8.16
N PRO A 152 -18.74 2.68 7.99
CA PRO A 152 -20.06 3.03 7.46
C PRO A 152 -20.14 2.61 5.99
N ARG A 153 -21.28 2.05 5.58
CA ARG A 153 -21.56 1.67 4.21
C ARG A 153 -23.00 2.02 3.83
N THR A 154 -23.19 2.44 2.59
CA THR A 154 -24.51 2.59 1.97
C THR A 154 -24.84 1.32 1.20
N THR A 155 -25.86 0.59 1.62
CA THR A 155 -26.25 -0.68 0.99
C THR A 155 -27.24 -0.46 -0.17
N ALA A 156 -28.03 0.61 -0.13
CA ALA A 156 -28.89 1.02 -1.22
C ALA A 156 -28.90 2.54 -1.34
N LEU A 157 -28.80 3.03 -2.57
CA LEU A 157 -28.97 4.45 -2.87
C LEU A 157 -30.46 4.78 -2.93
N GLY A 158 -30.82 5.98 -2.49
CA GLY A 158 -32.15 6.53 -2.74
C GLY A 158 -32.42 6.68 -4.25
N THR A 159 -33.68 6.72 -4.64
CA THR A 159 -34.08 6.84 -6.04
C THR A 159 -34.42 8.30 -6.34
N ALA A 160 -33.67 8.92 -7.27
CA ALA A 160 -34.06 10.22 -7.81
C ALA A 160 -35.11 10.04 -8.90
N ALA A 161 -36.21 10.81 -8.84
CA ALA A 161 -37.24 10.82 -9.86
C ALA A 161 -37.28 12.20 -10.55
N ALA A 162 -37.68 12.22 -11.82
CA ALA A 162 -38.00 13.46 -12.51
C ALA A 162 -39.27 14.06 -11.91
N VAL A 163 -39.22 15.31 -11.48
CA VAL A 163 -40.34 16.01 -10.87
C VAL A 163 -40.72 17.18 -11.78
N SER A 164 -42.02 17.31 -12.08
CA SER A 164 -42.56 18.42 -12.86
C SER A 164 -42.54 19.71 -12.05
N GLU A 165 -42.47 20.84 -12.71
CA GLU A 165 -42.51 22.17 -12.06
C GLU A 165 -43.77 22.30 -11.17
N GLY A 166 -43.59 22.74 -9.92
CA GLY A 166 -44.70 22.90 -8.98
C GLY A 166 -45.13 21.63 -8.25
N SER A 167 -44.56 20.44 -8.58
CA SER A 167 -44.87 19.20 -7.90
C SER A 167 -43.97 18.98 -6.67
N SER A 168 -44.49 18.31 -5.66
CA SER A 168 -43.70 17.99 -4.45
C SER A 168 -42.60 16.97 -4.77
N ILE A 169 -41.41 17.19 -4.27
CA ILE A 169 -40.30 16.23 -4.32
C ILE A 169 -40.54 15.14 -3.28
N GLY A 170 -40.64 13.90 -3.70
CA GLY A 170 -40.77 12.75 -2.79
C GLY A 170 -39.46 12.49 -2.04
N GLU A 171 -39.55 12.22 -0.75
CA GLU A 171 -38.40 11.78 0.04
C GLU A 171 -37.97 10.38 -0.38
N SER A 172 -36.69 10.19 -0.59
CA SER A 172 -36.11 8.90 -0.99
C SER A 172 -34.77 8.69 -0.27
N ASP A 173 -34.86 8.02 0.87
CA ASP A 173 -33.67 7.74 1.69
C ASP A 173 -32.96 6.48 1.21
N GLY A 174 -31.63 6.56 1.17
CA GLY A 174 -30.79 5.39 0.98
C GLY A 174 -30.68 4.58 2.29
N THR A 175 -30.43 3.29 2.14
CA THR A 175 -30.19 2.42 3.31
C THR A 175 -28.71 2.45 3.70
N ASN A 176 -28.43 2.91 4.90
CA ASN A 176 -27.11 2.95 5.48
C ASN A 176 -26.96 1.86 6.54
N SER A 177 -25.78 1.23 6.60
CA SER A 177 -25.41 0.24 7.61
C SER A 177 -23.94 0.41 7.99
N SER A 178 -23.47 -0.34 8.95
CA SER A 178 -22.04 -0.39 9.30
C SER A 178 -21.53 -1.81 9.21
N LEU A 179 -20.31 -1.95 8.69
CA LEU A 179 -19.56 -3.20 8.75
C LEU A 179 -18.65 -3.15 9.97
N SER A 180 -18.90 -4.03 10.95
CA SER A 180 -18.08 -4.13 12.15
C SER A 180 -16.99 -5.18 11.96
N LEU A 181 -15.73 -4.77 12.07
CA LEU A 181 -14.56 -5.62 11.92
C LEU A 181 -13.85 -5.74 13.27
N THR A 182 -13.77 -6.97 13.79
CA THR A 182 -13.10 -7.27 15.07
C THR A 182 -11.82 -8.06 14.79
N PRO A 183 -10.62 -7.47 15.01
CA PRO A 183 -9.36 -8.16 14.75
C PRO A 183 -9.21 -9.42 15.59
N VAL A 184 -8.89 -10.54 14.92
CA VAL A 184 -8.61 -11.83 15.53
C VAL A 184 -7.11 -12.02 15.63
N LYS A 185 -6.64 -12.70 16.67
CA LYS A 185 -5.23 -13.03 16.89
C LYS A 185 -4.88 -14.34 16.20
N TYR A 186 -3.90 -14.29 15.31
CA TYR A 186 -3.21 -15.44 14.75
C TYR A 186 -1.82 -15.53 15.40
N ALA A 187 -1.39 -16.69 15.79
CA ALA A 187 -0.09 -16.89 16.42
C ALA A 187 0.50 -18.24 15.99
N SER A 188 1.81 -18.25 15.77
CA SER A 188 2.58 -19.47 15.53
C SER A 188 3.83 -19.45 16.39
N LEU A 189 4.30 -20.64 16.79
CA LEU A 189 5.48 -20.86 17.62
C LEU A 189 6.40 -21.86 16.91
N LEU A 190 7.65 -21.43 16.69
CA LEU A 190 8.71 -22.24 16.12
C LEU A 190 9.81 -22.42 17.15
N GLN A 191 10.31 -23.65 17.34
CA GLN A 191 11.46 -23.93 18.20
C GLN A 191 12.63 -24.45 17.37
N VAL A 192 13.83 -23.92 17.62
CA VAL A 192 15.06 -24.27 16.90
C VAL A 192 16.16 -24.57 17.93
N GLY A 193 16.93 -25.63 17.71
CA GLY A 193 18.04 -25.99 18.58
C GLY A 193 19.15 -24.94 18.59
N VAL A 194 19.72 -24.67 19.76
CA VAL A 194 20.85 -23.74 19.90
C VAL A 194 22.03 -24.20 19.03
N GLU A 195 22.30 -25.50 18.97
CA GLU A 195 23.34 -26.08 18.13
C GLU A 195 23.10 -25.78 16.65
N THR A 196 21.84 -25.91 16.19
CA THR A 196 21.46 -25.57 14.80
C THR A 196 21.73 -24.10 14.49
N VAL A 197 21.46 -23.18 15.43
CA VAL A 197 21.73 -21.75 15.24
C VAL A 197 23.23 -21.45 15.20
N GLN A 198 24.04 -22.22 15.92
CA GLN A 198 25.49 -22.04 15.99
C GLN A 198 26.22 -22.66 14.79
N ASP A 199 25.76 -23.81 14.30
CA ASP A 199 26.44 -24.60 13.28
C ASP A 199 26.02 -24.27 11.85
N GLN A 200 24.90 -23.56 11.66
CA GLN A 200 24.40 -23.24 10.32
C GLN A 200 25.11 -22.01 9.71
N MET A 201 25.40 -22.12 8.42
CA MET A 201 26.01 -21.02 7.63
C MET A 201 25.01 -19.95 7.19
N PHE A 202 23.72 -20.11 7.44
CA PHE A 202 22.66 -19.18 7.06
C PHE A 202 22.04 -18.50 8.30
N ASP A 203 21.44 -17.33 8.09
CA ASP A 203 20.75 -16.59 9.15
C ASP A 203 19.42 -17.26 9.53
N VAL A 204 19.46 -18.04 10.62
CA VAL A 204 18.30 -18.76 11.14
C VAL A 204 17.20 -17.80 11.60
N ALA A 205 17.55 -16.58 12.06
CA ALA A 205 16.55 -15.61 12.50
C ALA A 205 15.74 -15.07 11.31
N SER A 206 16.40 -14.75 10.19
CA SER A 206 15.73 -14.37 8.96
C SER A 206 14.84 -15.48 8.41
N TRP A 207 15.34 -16.72 8.37
CA TRP A 207 14.55 -17.87 7.95
C TRP A 207 13.32 -18.10 8.85
N ALA A 208 13.47 -18.02 10.17
CA ALA A 208 12.36 -18.16 11.11
C ALA A 208 11.31 -17.07 10.92
N THR A 209 11.76 -15.83 10.62
CA THR A 209 10.88 -14.69 10.32
C THR A 209 10.05 -14.95 9.06
N GLU A 210 10.68 -15.36 7.97
CA GLU A 210 9.99 -15.66 6.70
C GLU A 210 8.99 -16.81 6.87
N LYS A 211 9.40 -17.86 7.55
CA LYS A 211 8.53 -19.01 7.81
C LYS A 211 7.31 -18.63 8.66
N LEU A 212 7.50 -17.92 9.77
CA LEU A 212 6.41 -17.47 10.63
C LEU A 212 5.49 -16.47 9.91
N ALA A 213 6.05 -15.61 9.05
CA ALA A 213 5.27 -14.69 8.23
C ALA A 213 4.35 -15.44 7.26
N ALA A 214 4.88 -16.45 6.57
CA ALA A 214 4.10 -17.29 5.67
C ALA A 214 2.99 -18.06 6.41
N GLU A 215 3.30 -18.67 7.55
CA GLU A 215 2.32 -19.40 8.37
C GLU A 215 1.18 -18.50 8.85
N LEU A 216 1.50 -17.29 9.32
CA LEU A 216 0.50 -16.32 9.77
C LEU A 216 -0.35 -15.79 8.59
N ALA A 217 0.27 -15.58 7.42
CA ALA A 217 -0.43 -15.17 6.21
C ALA A 217 -1.40 -16.25 5.72
N VAL A 218 -0.97 -17.52 5.70
CA VAL A 218 -1.83 -18.67 5.35
C VAL A 218 -3.01 -18.77 6.34
N ALA A 219 -2.75 -18.69 7.65
CA ALA A 219 -3.79 -18.77 8.66
C ALA A 219 -4.82 -17.62 8.53
N HIS A 220 -4.36 -16.39 8.27
CA HIS A 220 -5.26 -15.27 8.01
C HIS A 220 -6.04 -15.47 6.70
N GLY A 221 -5.39 -15.88 5.61
CA GLY A 221 -6.00 -16.12 4.31
C GLY A 221 -7.09 -17.20 4.34
N ALA A 222 -6.86 -18.28 5.09
CA ALA A 222 -7.81 -19.35 5.26
C ALA A 222 -9.14 -18.91 5.94
N VAL A 223 -9.10 -17.86 6.74
CA VAL A 223 -10.30 -17.28 7.36
C VAL A 223 -10.86 -16.15 6.50
N ALA A 224 -10.00 -15.33 5.89
CA ALA A 224 -10.41 -14.17 5.11
C ALA A 224 -11.13 -14.55 3.81
N ALA A 225 -10.64 -15.53 3.07
CA ALA A 225 -11.18 -15.92 1.78
C ALA A 225 -12.64 -16.40 1.85
N PRO A 226 -13.00 -17.39 2.69
CA PRO A 226 -14.38 -17.80 2.82
C PRO A 226 -15.28 -16.72 3.43
N ALA A 227 -14.77 -15.88 4.32
CA ALA A 227 -15.54 -14.76 4.87
C ALA A 227 -15.92 -13.73 3.80
N VAL A 228 -14.98 -13.39 2.90
CA VAL A 228 -15.24 -12.50 1.76
C VAL A 228 -16.22 -13.15 0.77
N ALA A 229 -16.02 -14.45 0.45
CA ALA A 229 -16.91 -15.17 -0.46
C ALA A 229 -18.35 -15.25 0.07
N ALA A 230 -18.52 -15.52 1.37
CA ALA A 230 -19.82 -15.56 2.03
C ALA A 230 -20.51 -14.18 2.10
N ALA A 231 -19.73 -13.11 2.28
CA ALA A 231 -20.24 -11.73 2.30
C ALA A 231 -20.60 -11.20 0.91
N ALA A 232 -19.99 -11.73 -0.15
CA ALA A 232 -20.24 -11.37 -1.53
C ALA A 232 -21.58 -11.92 -2.02
N THR A 233 -22.21 -11.21 -2.97
CA THR A 233 -23.46 -11.71 -3.58
C THR A 233 -23.12 -12.74 -4.65
N VAL A 234 -23.90 -13.83 -4.73
CA VAL A 234 -23.76 -14.81 -5.81
C VAL A 234 -24.10 -14.13 -7.14
N GLY A 235 -23.14 -14.11 -8.05
CA GLY A 235 -23.29 -13.53 -9.39
C GLY A 235 -23.78 -14.54 -10.42
N LYS A 236 -23.31 -15.79 -10.30
CA LYS A 236 -23.71 -16.91 -11.16
C LYS A 236 -23.68 -18.22 -10.38
N GLN A 237 -24.73 -19.00 -10.53
CA GLN A 237 -24.74 -20.40 -10.16
C GLN A 237 -24.53 -21.25 -11.42
N GLY A 238 -23.59 -22.17 -11.40
CA GLY A 238 -23.32 -23.09 -12.49
C GLY A 238 -24.39 -24.17 -12.62
N ALA A 239 -24.48 -24.77 -13.81
CA ALA A 239 -25.22 -26.02 -14.04
C ALA A 239 -24.34 -27.26 -13.76
N ALA A 240 -23.06 -27.07 -13.57
CA ALA A 240 -22.06 -28.07 -13.19
C ALA A 240 -21.21 -27.55 -12.04
N VAL A 241 -20.49 -28.44 -11.36
CA VAL A 241 -19.59 -28.11 -10.27
C VAL A 241 -18.42 -27.24 -10.76
N ALA A 242 -17.82 -27.61 -11.88
CA ALA A 242 -16.72 -26.85 -12.49
C ALA A 242 -17.23 -25.67 -13.32
N PRO A 243 -16.55 -24.51 -13.30
CA PRO A 243 -16.90 -23.36 -14.12
C PRO A 243 -16.65 -23.63 -15.61
N THR A 244 -17.51 -23.08 -16.46
CA THR A 244 -17.33 -23.07 -17.92
C THR A 244 -16.99 -21.66 -18.39
N TYR A 245 -16.52 -21.52 -19.64
CA TYR A 245 -16.28 -20.22 -20.27
C TYR A 245 -17.50 -19.29 -20.19
N ALA A 246 -18.71 -19.83 -20.50
CA ALA A 246 -19.96 -19.07 -20.42
C ALA A 246 -20.24 -18.59 -18.97
N ASN A 247 -20.02 -19.44 -17.98
CA ASN A 247 -20.20 -19.10 -16.57
C ASN A 247 -19.27 -17.96 -16.13
N LEU A 248 -18.02 -17.96 -16.60
CA LEU A 248 -17.07 -16.89 -16.31
C LEU A 248 -17.50 -15.56 -16.94
N LEU A 249 -17.98 -15.56 -18.18
CA LEU A 249 -18.53 -14.37 -18.83
C LEU A 249 -19.74 -13.83 -18.06
N GLU A 250 -20.70 -14.69 -17.71
CA GLU A 250 -21.87 -14.30 -16.95
C GLU A 250 -21.50 -13.75 -15.57
N LEU A 251 -20.52 -14.36 -14.90
CA LEU A 251 -19.99 -13.83 -13.63
C LEU A 251 -19.43 -12.43 -13.80
N ILE A 252 -18.56 -12.20 -14.81
CA ILE A 252 -18.00 -10.88 -15.10
C ILE A 252 -19.11 -9.85 -15.32
N TYR A 253 -20.12 -10.18 -16.15
CA TYR A 253 -21.19 -9.25 -16.48
C TYR A 253 -22.26 -9.12 -15.40
N SER A 254 -22.30 -9.99 -14.41
CA SER A 254 -23.14 -9.83 -13.21
C SER A 254 -22.68 -8.67 -12.32
N VAL A 255 -21.40 -8.31 -12.39
CA VAL A 255 -20.82 -7.16 -11.68
C VAL A 255 -21.13 -5.88 -12.43
N LYS A 256 -21.64 -4.84 -11.77
CA LYS A 256 -21.93 -3.54 -12.37
C LYS A 256 -20.68 -2.91 -12.97
N GLN A 257 -20.85 -2.15 -14.06
CA GLN A 257 -19.76 -1.55 -14.83
C GLN A 257 -18.80 -0.70 -13.97
N GLN A 258 -19.30 0.01 -12.97
CA GLN A 258 -18.50 0.83 -12.07
C GLN A 258 -17.43 0.00 -11.34
N TYR A 259 -17.76 -1.19 -10.86
CA TYR A 259 -16.81 -2.08 -10.17
C TYR A 259 -15.90 -2.83 -11.14
N ARG A 260 -16.39 -3.21 -12.34
CA ARG A 260 -15.56 -3.84 -13.39
C ARG A 260 -14.48 -2.92 -13.93
N ARG A 261 -14.60 -1.60 -13.75
CA ARG A 261 -13.61 -0.59 -14.16
C ARG A 261 -12.77 -0.07 -12.99
N ALA A 262 -12.96 -0.58 -11.81
CA ALA A 262 -12.17 -0.21 -10.64
C ALA A 262 -10.67 -0.52 -10.88
N ALA A 263 -9.81 0.23 -10.22
CA ALA A 263 -8.35 0.08 -10.36
C ALA A 263 -7.87 -1.30 -9.86
N LYS A 264 -8.47 -1.79 -8.77
CA LYS A 264 -8.12 -3.07 -8.12
C LYS A 264 -9.11 -4.19 -8.48
N ARG A 265 -9.54 -4.25 -9.74
CA ARG A 265 -10.42 -5.33 -10.21
C ARG A 265 -9.64 -6.61 -10.43
N GLY A 266 -10.25 -7.76 -10.18
CA GLY A 266 -9.59 -9.04 -10.42
C GLY A 266 -10.42 -10.25 -10.01
N PHE A 267 -9.86 -11.41 -10.29
CA PHE A 267 -10.35 -12.69 -9.82
C PHE A 267 -9.61 -13.12 -8.56
N LEU A 268 -10.35 -13.73 -7.64
CA LEU A 268 -9.82 -14.48 -6.51
C LEU A 268 -10.29 -15.92 -6.65
N MET A 269 -9.38 -16.86 -6.63
CA MET A 269 -9.67 -18.30 -6.67
C MET A 269 -8.50 -19.07 -6.11
N ASN A 270 -8.71 -20.36 -5.85
CA ASN A 270 -7.62 -21.19 -5.42
C ASN A 270 -6.90 -21.83 -6.64
N ASP A 271 -5.72 -22.38 -6.43
CA ASP A 271 -4.88 -22.92 -7.49
C ASP A 271 -5.51 -24.14 -8.19
N THR A 272 -6.27 -24.97 -7.47
CA THR A 272 -6.99 -26.11 -8.04
C THR A 272 -8.05 -25.63 -9.04
N THR A 273 -8.80 -24.60 -8.68
CA THR A 273 -9.81 -23.96 -9.56
C THR A 273 -9.14 -23.28 -10.74
N LEU A 274 -8.01 -22.58 -10.51
CA LEU A 274 -7.23 -21.95 -11.56
C LEU A 274 -6.73 -23.00 -12.57
N GLY A 275 -6.19 -24.13 -12.10
CA GLY A 275 -5.77 -25.24 -12.94
C GLY A 275 -6.90 -25.80 -13.85
N ALA A 276 -8.11 -25.90 -13.31
CA ALA A 276 -9.28 -26.29 -14.10
C ALA A 276 -9.65 -25.26 -15.20
N ILE A 277 -9.46 -23.97 -14.90
CA ILE A 277 -9.76 -22.88 -15.85
C ILE A 277 -8.67 -22.75 -16.92
N MET A 278 -7.41 -23.06 -16.62
CA MET A 278 -6.29 -23.01 -17.58
C MET A 278 -6.54 -23.89 -18.81
N GLY A 279 -7.27 -25.00 -18.64
CA GLY A 279 -7.66 -25.90 -19.73
C GLY A 279 -8.86 -25.41 -20.58
N LEU A 280 -9.52 -24.30 -20.20
CA LEU A 280 -10.67 -23.80 -20.93
C LEU A 280 -10.25 -23.02 -22.17
N VAL A 281 -11.02 -23.22 -23.25
CA VAL A 281 -10.86 -22.50 -24.52
C VAL A 281 -12.14 -21.75 -24.88
N ASP A 282 -12.00 -20.72 -25.72
CA ASP A 282 -13.13 -20.01 -26.30
C ASP A 282 -13.74 -20.77 -27.49
N GLY A 283 -14.79 -20.22 -28.09
CA GLY A 283 -15.46 -20.82 -29.27
C GLY A 283 -14.54 -20.94 -30.52
N ALA A 284 -13.37 -20.34 -30.53
CA ALA A 284 -12.35 -20.43 -31.58
C ALA A 284 -11.13 -21.28 -31.15
N SER A 285 -11.26 -22.09 -30.10
CA SER A 285 -10.21 -22.94 -29.52
C SER A 285 -8.97 -22.15 -29.02
N ARG A 286 -9.15 -20.89 -28.62
CA ARG A 286 -8.07 -20.09 -28.03
C ARG A 286 -8.14 -20.19 -26.49
N PRO A 287 -7.00 -20.35 -25.81
CA PRO A 287 -6.99 -20.37 -24.34
C PRO A 287 -7.50 -19.02 -23.79
N ILE A 288 -8.32 -19.07 -22.75
CA ILE A 288 -8.84 -17.89 -22.07
C ILE A 288 -7.90 -17.37 -20.98
N PHE A 289 -7.00 -18.25 -20.51
CA PHE A 289 -5.96 -17.91 -19.56
C PHE A 289 -4.71 -17.42 -20.31
N VAL A 290 -4.17 -16.31 -19.87
CA VAL A 290 -2.91 -15.77 -20.38
C VAL A 290 -1.92 -15.72 -19.22
N PRO A 291 -0.86 -16.55 -19.26
CA PRO A 291 0.15 -16.54 -18.21
C PRO A 291 0.83 -15.18 -18.15
N GLY A 292 1.09 -14.74 -16.96
CA GLY A 292 1.85 -13.53 -16.68
C GLY A 292 3.36 -13.76 -16.82
N ASP A 293 4.10 -12.70 -16.59
CA ASP A 293 5.54 -12.71 -16.44
C ASP A 293 5.92 -11.95 -15.14
N GLN A 294 7.23 -11.73 -14.90
CA GLN A 294 7.71 -11.03 -13.69
C GLN A 294 7.08 -9.64 -13.48
N ASN A 295 6.56 -8.99 -14.54
CA ASN A 295 6.01 -7.65 -14.51
C ASN A 295 4.48 -7.61 -14.68
N ARG A 296 3.87 -8.73 -15.03
CA ARG A 296 2.42 -8.82 -15.29
C ARG A 296 1.82 -10.01 -14.57
N PRO A 297 0.75 -9.81 -13.79
CA PRO A 297 0.03 -10.93 -13.18
C PRO A 297 -0.60 -11.82 -14.25
N ASP A 298 -0.87 -13.06 -13.88
CA ASP A 298 -1.72 -13.96 -14.66
C ASP A 298 -3.06 -13.30 -14.94
N THR A 299 -3.62 -13.51 -16.13
CA THR A 299 -4.89 -12.91 -16.51
C THR A 299 -5.86 -13.93 -17.09
N ILE A 300 -7.13 -13.79 -16.72
CA ILE A 300 -8.26 -14.49 -17.35
C ILE A 300 -9.15 -13.44 -18.01
N LEU A 301 -9.35 -13.56 -19.31
CA LEU A 301 -10.16 -12.61 -20.10
C LEU A 301 -9.72 -11.15 -19.93
N GLY A 302 -8.41 -10.90 -19.68
CA GLY A 302 -7.85 -9.57 -19.50
C GLY A 302 -7.99 -8.99 -18.08
N PHE A 303 -8.44 -9.78 -17.11
CA PHE A 303 -8.50 -9.41 -15.71
C PHE A 303 -7.44 -10.17 -14.91
N PRO A 304 -6.73 -9.52 -13.99
CA PRO A 304 -5.73 -10.19 -13.17
C PRO A 304 -6.36 -11.24 -12.25
N VAL A 305 -5.58 -12.28 -11.97
CA VAL A 305 -5.96 -13.38 -11.10
C VAL A 305 -5.04 -13.41 -9.90
N TYR A 306 -5.61 -13.59 -8.73
CA TYR A 306 -4.88 -13.73 -7.49
C TYR A 306 -5.26 -15.04 -6.83
N SER A 307 -4.25 -15.81 -6.42
CA SER A 307 -4.45 -17.04 -5.66
C SER A 307 -4.92 -16.71 -4.24
N ALA A 308 -6.03 -17.28 -3.84
CA ALA A 308 -6.62 -17.10 -2.51
C ALA A 308 -7.15 -18.44 -2.00
N ALA A 309 -7.15 -18.64 -0.69
CA ALA A 309 -7.63 -19.86 -0.03
C ALA A 309 -9.17 -19.96 -0.08
N LEU A 310 -9.76 -19.80 -1.27
CA LEU A 310 -11.17 -20.10 -1.50
C LEU A 310 -11.41 -21.62 -1.51
N VAL A 311 -12.67 -21.99 -1.34
CA VAL A 311 -13.06 -23.41 -1.38
C VAL A 311 -12.87 -23.94 -2.80
N ASP A 312 -12.40 -25.18 -2.93
CA ASP A 312 -12.34 -25.88 -4.22
C ASP A 312 -13.72 -25.98 -4.89
N ASN A 313 -13.70 -26.24 -6.19
CA ASN A 313 -14.94 -26.52 -6.91
C ASN A 313 -15.66 -27.70 -6.28
N GLY A 314 -16.90 -27.52 -5.91
CA GLY A 314 -17.74 -28.52 -5.23
C GLY A 314 -19.20 -28.13 -5.31
N ASP A 315 -20.05 -29.01 -4.75
CA ASP A 315 -21.48 -28.75 -4.66
C ASP A 315 -21.72 -27.47 -3.84
N GLU A 316 -22.46 -26.54 -4.44
CA GLU A 316 -22.77 -25.24 -3.86
C GLU A 316 -21.54 -24.42 -3.39
N ALA A 317 -20.31 -24.80 -3.78
CA ALA A 317 -19.08 -24.15 -3.36
C ALA A 317 -18.92 -22.78 -4.01
N LEU A 318 -18.49 -21.82 -3.20
CA LEU A 318 -18.14 -20.46 -3.65
C LEU A 318 -16.65 -20.42 -4.05
N SER A 319 -16.34 -20.96 -5.23
CA SER A 319 -14.97 -21.26 -5.65
C SER A 319 -14.26 -20.10 -6.34
N ILE A 320 -14.98 -19.15 -6.90
CA ILE A 320 -14.44 -18.00 -7.61
C ILE A 320 -15.13 -16.73 -7.12
N ALA A 321 -14.34 -15.69 -6.86
CA ALA A 321 -14.86 -14.35 -6.62
C ALA A 321 -14.28 -13.39 -7.67
N PHE A 322 -15.11 -12.50 -8.20
CA PHE A 322 -14.73 -11.49 -9.18
C PHE A 322 -15.36 -10.14 -8.87
N GLY A 323 -14.59 -9.07 -9.00
CA GLY A 323 -15.09 -7.72 -8.82
C GLY A 323 -14.02 -6.71 -8.46
N ASP A 324 -14.44 -5.67 -7.74
CA ASP A 324 -13.54 -4.66 -7.18
C ASP A 324 -12.97 -5.15 -5.84
N LEU A 325 -11.73 -5.62 -5.88
CA LEU A 325 -11.02 -6.09 -4.70
C LEU A 325 -10.65 -4.94 -3.75
N GLY A 326 -10.65 -3.69 -4.23
CA GLY A 326 -10.46 -2.51 -3.39
C GLY A 326 -11.57 -2.28 -2.36
N SER A 327 -12.75 -2.90 -2.57
CA SER A 327 -13.86 -2.91 -1.62
C SER A 327 -13.70 -3.91 -0.47
N ILE A 328 -12.67 -4.77 -0.54
CA ILE A 328 -12.27 -5.67 0.53
C ILE A 328 -11.33 -4.89 1.47
N TYR A 329 -11.71 -4.82 2.73
CA TYR A 329 -10.95 -4.14 3.76
C TYR A 329 -10.31 -5.15 4.69
N THR A 330 -8.99 -5.11 4.79
CA THR A 330 -8.22 -5.86 5.78
C THR A 330 -7.74 -4.90 6.85
N VAL A 331 -8.17 -5.14 8.08
CA VAL A 331 -7.75 -4.38 9.26
C VAL A 331 -6.65 -5.16 9.96
N ILE A 332 -5.52 -4.52 10.19
CA ILE A 332 -4.38 -5.08 10.93
C ILE A 332 -4.16 -4.23 12.17
N ALA A 333 -4.27 -4.85 13.34
CA ALA A 333 -4.15 -4.19 14.63
C ALA A 333 -2.74 -4.35 15.22
N GLY A 334 -2.01 -3.25 15.29
CA GLY A 334 -0.61 -3.21 15.67
C GLY A 334 0.31 -3.70 14.54
N ALA A 335 1.61 -3.57 14.74
CA ALA A 335 2.57 -4.21 13.86
C ALA A 335 2.63 -5.71 14.15
N PRO A 336 2.80 -6.58 13.12
CA PRO A 336 3.11 -7.98 13.35
C PRO A 336 4.39 -8.07 14.19
N ALA A 337 4.36 -8.88 15.23
CA ALA A 337 5.50 -9.05 16.13
C ALA A 337 6.08 -10.46 15.98
N ILE A 338 7.40 -10.54 15.76
CA ILE A 338 8.15 -11.77 15.84
C ILE A 338 9.15 -11.61 16.97
N GLU A 339 9.02 -12.46 17.98
CA GLU A 339 9.79 -12.42 19.21
C GLU A 339 10.58 -13.71 19.36
N ALA A 340 11.85 -13.61 19.79
CA ALA A 340 12.68 -14.75 20.11
C ALA A 340 12.86 -14.83 21.63
N ASP A 341 12.65 -16.00 22.21
CA ASP A 341 12.84 -16.27 23.65
C ASP A 341 13.70 -17.51 23.82
N ARG A 342 14.72 -17.38 24.67
CA ARG A 342 15.65 -18.45 25.06
C ARG A 342 15.29 -19.08 26.41
N SER A 343 14.43 -18.42 27.18
CA SER A 343 14.10 -18.86 28.54
C SER A 343 13.02 -19.93 28.56
N PHE A 344 12.07 -19.88 27.62
CA PHE A 344 10.93 -20.78 27.58
C PHE A 344 11.32 -22.27 27.47
N ALA A 345 12.34 -22.59 26.69
CA ALA A 345 12.79 -23.96 26.43
C ALA A 345 14.25 -24.17 26.88
N PHE A 346 14.67 -23.51 27.96
CA PHE A 346 16.05 -23.54 28.47
C PHE A 346 16.52 -24.97 28.79
N GLY A 347 15.65 -25.79 29.42
CA GLY A 347 15.99 -27.15 29.79
C GLY A 347 16.20 -28.13 28.63
N THR A 348 15.75 -27.75 27.41
CA THR A 348 15.88 -28.57 26.19
C THR A 348 16.89 -27.98 25.20
N GLY A 349 17.53 -26.85 25.53
CA GLY A 349 18.49 -26.19 24.64
C GLY A 349 17.89 -25.64 23.35
N LEU A 350 16.61 -25.20 23.39
CA LEU A 350 15.92 -24.64 22.22
C LEU A 350 15.70 -23.13 22.35
N ILE A 351 15.75 -22.44 21.24
CA ILE A 351 15.32 -21.05 21.09
C ILE A 351 13.92 -21.05 20.50
N SER A 352 12.99 -20.36 21.15
CA SER A 352 11.59 -20.27 20.73
C SER A 352 11.35 -18.96 19.98
N TYR A 353 10.86 -19.05 18.75
CA TYR A 353 10.42 -17.89 17.94
C TYR A 353 8.90 -17.88 17.91
N ARG A 354 8.30 -16.76 18.28
CA ARG A 354 6.86 -16.56 18.29
C ARG A 354 6.46 -15.47 17.30
N GLY A 355 5.58 -15.80 16.35
CA GLY A 355 4.94 -14.84 15.48
C GLY A 355 3.52 -14.52 15.94
N ILE A 356 3.12 -13.25 15.94
CA ILE A 356 1.77 -12.79 16.26
C ILE A 356 1.31 -11.80 15.20
N LEU A 357 0.14 -12.08 14.60
CA LEU A 357 -0.60 -11.18 13.71
C LEU A 357 -2.01 -10.99 14.27
N ARG A 358 -2.50 -9.76 14.31
CA ARG A 358 -3.89 -9.47 14.69
C ARG A 358 -4.57 -8.81 13.49
N GLY A 359 -5.50 -9.53 12.87
CA GLY A 359 -6.15 -9.01 11.66
C GLY A 359 -7.57 -9.55 11.47
N VAL A 360 -8.31 -8.89 10.60
CA VAL A 360 -9.62 -9.31 10.13
C VAL A 360 -9.85 -8.73 8.73
N THR A 361 -10.52 -9.49 7.88
CA THR A 361 -10.90 -9.05 6.53
C THR A 361 -12.41 -9.06 6.39
N GLY A 362 -12.96 -8.06 5.71
CA GLY A 362 -14.37 -7.96 5.42
C GLY A 362 -14.66 -7.22 4.12
N LEU A 363 -15.82 -7.47 3.54
CA LEU A 363 -16.28 -6.83 2.31
C LEU A 363 -17.25 -5.70 2.66
N ILE A 364 -16.92 -4.47 2.26
CA ILE A 364 -17.74 -3.29 2.58
C ILE A 364 -19.02 -3.23 1.74
N ASP A 365 -18.92 -3.55 0.44
CA ASP A 365 -20.05 -3.58 -0.47
C ASP A 365 -20.25 -4.98 -1.08
N PRO A 366 -21.29 -5.72 -0.64
CA PRO A 366 -21.60 -7.05 -1.17
C PRO A 366 -21.83 -7.11 -2.69
N ASN A 367 -22.12 -5.98 -3.33
CA ASN A 367 -22.34 -5.90 -4.77
C ASN A 367 -21.07 -5.61 -5.57
N ALA A 368 -20.00 -5.18 -4.91
CA ALA A 368 -18.73 -4.88 -5.54
C ALA A 368 -17.97 -6.14 -5.97
N VAL A 369 -18.15 -7.23 -5.23
CA VAL A 369 -17.60 -8.56 -5.53
C VAL A 369 -18.74 -9.54 -5.69
N LYS A 370 -18.67 -10.37 -6.72
CA LYS A 370 -19.63 -11.43 -7.01
C LYS A 370 -18.93 -12.77 -7.01
N THR A 371 -19.63 -13.80 -6.55
CA THR A 371 -19.09 -15.17 -6.49
C THR A 371 -19.76 -16.08 -7.52
N PHE A 372 -18.99 -17.04 -8.00
CA PHE A 372 -19.51 -18.21 -8.71
C PHE A 372 -19.81 -19.30 -7.68
N LYS A 373 -21.03 -19.84 -7.78
CA LYS A 373 -21.48 -20.96 -6.95
C LYS A 373 -21.60 -22.21 -7.83
N GLY A 374 -20.97 -23.30 -7.43
CA GLY A 374 -21.12 -24.59 -8.10
C GLY A 374 -22.58 -25.07 -8.10
N ALA A 375 -22.94 -26.00 -8.99
CA ALA A 375 -24.24 -26.62 -9.00
C ALA A 375 -24.48 -27.40 -7.71
N ASN A 376 -25.73 -27.58 -7.37
CA ASN A 376 -26.17 -28.60 -6.41
C ASN A 376 -26.46 -29.88 -7.21
N VAL A 377 -25.60 -30.89 -7.08
CA VAL A 377 -25.67 -32.15 -7.83
C VAL A 377 -26.24 -33.25 -6.93
#